data_9bd50e48bb4a0fb5de89d564e7748823
#
_entry.id   9bd50e48bb4a0fb5de89d564e7748823
#
_cell.length_a   1.000
_cell.length_b   1.000
_cell.length_c   1.000
_cell.angle_alpha   90.00
_cell.angle_beta   90.00
_cell.angle_gamma   90.00
#
_symmetry.space_group_name_H-M   'P 1'
#
loop_
_entity.id
_entity.type
_entity.pdbx_description
1 polymer ?
#
loop_
_entity_poly.entity_id
_entity_poly.type
_entity_poly.pdbx_seq_one_letter_code
_entity_poly.pdbx_strand_id
1 'polypeptide(L)'
;SAGVEVDNVTVVGDSQYNDTVNGKTQFPTVADPRGTDLNQAFIQYQVREHQIKVGRQKIGLGNERFVGSVGWRQNEQTFDAVRYQTNLGDDWRFDYSLSNKVHRVFGSESAQGQWQSDLHLVDLHYKIAASSQFKFYFYSLDFQAAPLMSNQTIGVDYQHIGEFGLVQWQLFTALATQQEVGAQPMDFRANYKNIELQLTRGVFQAAFGYETLGSNNGVGFMTPLATLHKYQGFADKFLVTPSGGINDGQIKLGYKRKNWDVGVQYHWLSSAVGEINYGNELDLNVAYSFDDQYSVLLKMANYDAEQLATDTTKVW
;
A
#
# COMPACT_ATOMS: atom_id res chain seq x y z
N SER A 1 -25.07 -4.25 11.56
CA SER A 1 -25.20 -3.54 10.28
C SER A 1 -24.94 -4.48 9.10
N ALA A 2 -25.37 -4.07 7.89
CA ALA A 2 -25.02 -4.69 6.64
C ALA A 2 -24.68 -3.58 5.64
N GLY A 3 -23.81 -3.85 4.68
CA GLY A 3 -23.41 -2.90 3.64
C GLY A 3 -23.32 -3.57 2.29
N VAL A 4 -23.74 -2.84 1.24
CA VAL A 4 -23.54 -3.19 -0.17
C VAL A 4 -23.04 -1.96 -0.87
N GLU A 5 -21.97 -2.11 -1.65
CA GLU A 5 -21.35 -1.06 -2.46
C GLU A 5 -21.10 -1.61 -3.85
N VAL A 6 -21.51 -0.87 -4.87
CA VAL A 6 -21.34 -1.22 -6.28
C VAL A 6 -20.60 -0.08 -6.96
N ASP A 7 -19.51 -0.40 -7.64
CA ASP A 7 -18.72 0.56 -8.40
C ASP A 7 -19.03 0.41 -9.88
N ASN A 8 -19.06 1.54 -10.59
CA ASN A 8 -19.17 1.58 -12.04
C ASN A 8 -18.10 2.47 -12.64
N VAL A 9 -17.28 1.90 -13.51
CA VAL A 9 -16.25 2.60 -14.26
C VAL A 9 -16.70 2.81 -15.69
N THR A 10 -16.84 4.08 -16.09
CA THR A 10 -17.24 4.48 -17.44
C THR A 10 -16.24 5.46 -18.02
N VAL A 11 -15.80 5.21 -19.26
CA VAL A 11 -14.89 6.11 -19.95
C VAL A 11 -15.66 7.27 -20.57
N VAL A 12 -15.23 8.49 -20.29
CA VAL A 12 -15.72 9.71 -20.92
C VAL A 12 -14.64 10.22 -21.89
N GLY A 13 -14.99 10.36 -23.17
CA GLY A 13 -14.06 10.80 -24.20
C GLY A 13 -13.26 9.67 -24.86
N ASP A 14 -12.06 10.00 -25.38
CA ASP A 14 -11.20 9.04 -26.07
C ASP A 14 -10.34 8.24 -25.06
N SER A 15 -10.29 6.93 -25.26
CA SER A 15 -9.55 6.01 -24.38
C SER A 15 -8.19 5.67 -24.98
N GLN A 16 -7.21 6.58 -24.92
CA GLN A 16 -5.84 6.34 -25.33
C GLN A 16 -4.98 5.80 -24.16
N TYR A 17 -5.44 4.73 -23.52
CA TYR A 17 -4.75 4.03 -22.45
C TYR A 17 -5.04 2.54 -22.51
N ASN A 18 -4.15 1.75 -21.93
CA ASN A 18 -4.33 0.31 -21.73
C ASN A 18 -4.97 0.09 -20.35
N ASP A 19 -6.22 -0.37 -20.33
CA ASP A 19 -6.92 -0.67 -19.08
C ASP A 19 -6.72 -2.11 -18.59
N THR A 20 -5.81 -2.84 -19.25
CA THR A 20 -5.45 -4.25 -19.02
C THR A 20 -6.39 -5.29 -19.64
N VAL A 21 -7.56 -4.89 -20.16
CA VAL A 21 -8.53 -5.78 -20.83
C VAL A 21 -8.92 -5.31 -22.23
N ASN A 22 -8.71 -4.03 -22.57
CA ASN A 22 -9.10 -3.45 -23.85
C ASN A 22 -8.16 -3.76 -25.04
N GLY A 23 -7.05 -4.48 -24.78
CA GLY A 23 -6.07 -4.87 -25.80
C GLY A 23 -5.17 -3.74 -26.32
N LYS A 24 -5.25 -2.53 -25.78
CA LYS A 24 -4.49 -1.35 -26.24
C LYS A 24 -3.07 -1.30 -25.64
N THR A 25 -2.29 -2.36 -25.83
CA THR A 25 -0.97 -2.54 -25.21
C THR A 25 0.10 -1.53 -25.64
N GLN A 26 -0.14 -0.77 -26.73
CA GLN A 26 0.72 0.31 -27.22
C GLN A 26 0.62 1.60 -26.40
N PHE A 27 -0.40 1.73 -25.53
CA PHE A 27 -0.61 2.91 -24.69
C PHE A 27 -0.16 2.65 -23.24
N PRO A 28 0.11 3.71 -22.47
CA PRO A 28 0.39 3.58 -21.04
C PRO A 28 -0.74 2.86 -20.29
N THR A 29 -0.35 2.07 -19.29
CA THR A 29 -1.31 1.31 -18.49
C THR A 29 -1.97 2.18 -17.43
N VAL A 30 -3.32 2.22 -17.46
CA VAL A 30 -4.19 2.72 -16.39
C VAL A 30 -5.15 1.60 -16.08
N ALA A 31 -4.89 0.86 -15.01
CA ALA A 31 -5.60 -0.37 -14.65
C ALA A 31 -6.99 -0.09 -14.03
N ASP A 32 -7.80 0.65 -14.76
CA ASP A 32 -9.19 1.01 -14.42
C ASP A 32 -10.11 0.56 -15.55
N PRO A 33 -10.37 -0.76 -15.72
CA PRO A 33 -11.20 -1.27 -16.81
C PRO A 33 -12.66 -0.83 -16.64
N ARG A 34 -13.34 -0.69 -17.77
CA ARG A 34 -14.79 -0.45 -17.77
C ARG A 34 -15.50 -1.63 -17.14
N GLY A 35 -16.54 -1.34 -16.38
CA GLY A 35 -17.36 -2.40 -15.80
C GLY A 35 -18.21 -1.90 -14.64
N THR A 36 -19.03 -2.80 -14.16
CA THR A 36 -19.78 -2.64 -12.92
C THR A 36 -19.45 -3.82 -12.03
N ASP A 37 -18.83 -3.55 -10.91
CA ASP A 37 -18.39 -4.58 -9.98
C ASP A 37 -19.03 -4.39 -8.59
N LEU A 38 -19.30 -5.51 -7.92
CA LEU A 38 -19.68 -5.51 -6.52
C LEU A 38 -18.41 -5.26 -5.69
N ASN A 39 -18.25 -4.03 -5.18
CA ASN A 39 -17.08 -3.65 -4.41
C ASN A 39 -17.14 -4.21 -2.99
N GLN A 40 -18.26 -4.03 -2.28
CA GLN A 40 -18.48 -4.60 -0.96
C GLN A 40 -19.87 -5.22 -0.82
N ALA A 41 -19.97 -6.34 -0.08
CA ALA A 41 -21.22 -6.93 0.39
C ALA A 41 -20.95 -7.71 1.67
N PHE A 42 -21.36 -7.16 2.80
CA PHE A 42 -21.01 -7.73 4.10
C PHE A 42 -22.11 -7.58 5.14
N ILE A 43 -22.04 -8.44 6.15
CA ILE A 43 -22.77 -8.30 7.43
C ILE A 43 -21.72 -8.07 8.51
N GLN A 44 -22.01 -7.10 9.41
CA GLN A 44 -21.18 -6.79 10.57
C GLN A 44 -22.03 -6.86 11.84
N TYR A 45 -21.51 -7.59 12.80
CA TYR A 45 -22.06 -7.68 14.15
C TYR A 45 -21.03 -7.12 15.14
N GLN A 46 -21.50 -6.28 16.04
CA GLN A 46 -20.68 -5.70 17.11
C GLN A 46 -21.39 -5.86 18.45
N VAL A 47 -20.66 -6.37 19.43
CA VAL A 47 -21.12 -6.46 20.82
C VAL A 47 -19.96 -6.11 21.73
N ARG A 48 -20.16 -5.05 22.52
CA ARG A 48 -19.09 -4.48 23.36
C ARG A 48 -17.83 -4.21 22.53
N GLU A 49 -16.70 -4.79 22.94
CA GLU A 49 -15.40 -4.63 22.29
C GLU A 49 -15.19 -5.57 21.09
N HIS A 50 -16.13 -6.49 20.84
CA HIS A 50 -15.99 -7.50 19.80
C HIS A 50 -16.73 -7.10 18.53
N GLN A 51 -16.05 -7.13 17.40
CA GLN A 51 -16.61 -6.92 16.07
C GLN A 51 -16.28 -8.11 15.17
N ILE A 52 -17.29 -8.64 14.49
CA ILE A 52 -17.14 -9.64 13.44
C ILE A 52 -17.75 -9.06 12.16
N LYS A 53 -17.00 -9.10 11.05
CA LYS A 53 -17.45 -8.69 9.72
C LYS A 53 -17.26 -9.85 8.74
N VAL A 54 -18.31 -10.23 8.03
CA VAL A 54 -18.31 -11.40 7.11
C VAL A 54 -18.82 -10.95 5.76
N GLY A 55 -18.11 -11.34 4.69
CA GLY A 55 -18.44 -11.06 3.31
C GLY A 55 -17.35 -10.25 2.62
N ARG A 56 -17.69 -9.71 1.42
CA ARG A 56 -16.76 -8.89 0.65
C ARG A 56 -16.57 -7.54 1.30
N GLN A 57 -15.33 -7.20 1.60
CA GLN A 57 -14.98 -6.03 2.39
C GLN A 57 -13.59 -5.49 2.05
N LYS A 58 -13.40 -4.19 2.28
CA LYS A 58 -12.08 -3.56 2.27
C LYS A 58 -11.31 -3.97 3.52
N ILE A 59 -10.03 -4.29 3.38
CA ILE A 59 -9.09 -4.54 4.48
C ILE A 59 -7.84 -3.69 4.24
N GLY A 60 -7.61 -2.69 5.09
CA GLY A 60 -6.39 -1.93 5.15
C GLY A 60 -5.73 -2.16 6.52
N LEU A 61 -4.45 -2.52 6.54
CA LEU A 61 -3.68 -2.81 7.75
C LEU A 61 -2.50 -1.85 7.88
N GLY A 62 -2.42 -1.20 9.04
CA GLY A 62 -1.36 -0.23 9.34
C GLY A 62 -1.33 0.93 8.33
N ASN A 63 -0.15 1.16 7.73
CA ASN A 63 0.03 2.17 6.68
C ASN A 63 -0.25 1.64 5.25
N GLU A 64 -0.80 0.43 5.13
CA GLU A 64 -1.08 -0.29 3.87
C GLU A 64 0.17 -0.70 3.07
N ARG A 65 1.32 -0.79 3.74
CA ARG A 65 2.56 -1.23 3.09
C ARG A 65 2.54 -2.70 2.68
N PHE A 66 1.76 -3.53 3.37
CA PHE A 66 1.64 -4.95 3.07
C PHE A 66 0.23 -5.35 2.62
N VAL A 67 -0.81 -4.78 3.23
CA VAL A 67 -2.21 -5.06 2.89
C VAL A 67 -2.99 -3.75 2.88
N GLY A 68 -3.57 -3.41 1.73
CA GLY A 68 -4.32 -2.19 1.53
C GLY A 68 -5.49 -2.34 0.57
N SER A 69 -6.35 -1.35 0.54
CA SER A 69 -7.53 -1.30 -0.33
C SER A 69 -7.27 -0.69 -1.70
N VAL A 70 -6.13 -0.02 -1.89
CA VAL A 70 -5.78 0.69 -3.13
C VAL A 70 -6.83 1.73 -3.54
N GLY A 71 -7.39 2.44 -2.56
CA GLY A 71 -8.57 3.32 -2.70
C GLY A 71 -8.35 4.59 -3.55
N TRP A 72 -7.20 4.75 -4.22
CA TRP A 72 -6.98 5.80 -5.21
C TRP A 72 -7.37 5.35 -6.65
N ARG A 73 -7.59 4.04 -6.87
CA ARG A 73 -8.09 3.47 -8.12
C ARG A 73 -9.61 3.51 -8.18
N GLN A 74 -10.17 3.42 -9.38
CA GLN A 74 -11.62 3.35 -9.60
C GLN A 74 -12.21 2.03 -9.08
N ASN A 75 -11.48 0.92 -9.26
CA ASN A 75 -11.78 -0.36 -8.64
C ASN A 75 -10.84 -0.55 -7.45
N GLU A 76 -11.40 -0.73 -6.27
CA GLU A 76 -10.60 -0.96 -5.07
C GLU A 76 -10.26 -2.45 -4.90
N GLN A 77 -9.22 -2.73 -4.10
CA GLN A 77 -8.90 -4.08 -3.68
C GLN A 77 -9.79 -4.47 -2.50
N THR A 78 -10.56 -5.55 -2.66
CA THR A 78 -11.46 -6.09 -1.63
C THR A 78 -11.25 -7.58 -1.41
N PHE A 79 -11.75 -8.10 -0.30
CA PHE A 79 -11.50 -9.46 0.17
C PHE A 79 -12.81 -10.15 0.52
N ASP A 80 -13.03 -11.35 0.02
CA ASP A 80 -14.09 -12.22 0.53
C ASP A 80 -13.54 -12.84 1.83
N ALA A 81 -14.00 -12.33 2.99
CA ALA A 81 -13.32 -12.56 4.27
C ALA A 81 -14.26 -12.64 5.47
N VAL A 82 -13.74 -13.27 6.52
CA VAL A 82 -14.20 -13.11 7.90
C VAL A 82 -13.15 -12.33 8.65
N ARG A 83 -13.52 -11.19 9.25
CA ARG A 83 -12.64 -10.35 10.07
C ARG A 83 -13.18 -10.24 11.47
N TYR A 84 -12.31 -10.48 12.44
CA TYR A 84 -12.60 -10.33 13.86
C TYR A 84 -11.68 -9.28 14.46
N GLN A 85 -12.25 -8.31 15.18
CA GLN A 85 -11.53 -7.25 15.86
C GLN A 85 -12.01 -7.15 17.30
N THR A 86 -11.08 -6.91 18.23
CA THR A 86 -11.41 -6.71 19.64
C THR A 86 -10.35 -5.87 20.35
N ASN A 87 -10.79 -5.11 21.35
CA ASN A 87 -9.87 -4.53 22.33
C ASN A 87 -9.73 -5.49 23.51
N LEU A 88 -8.51 -5.67 24.00
CA LEU A 88 -8.17 -6.48 25.14
C LEU A 88 -7.66 -5.55 26.26
N GLY A 89 -8.60 -4.99 27.00
CA GLY A 89 -8.34 -3.88 27.93
C GLY A 89 -8.08 -2.57 27.18
N ASP A 90 -7.36 -1.63 27.82
CA ASP A 90 -7.15 -0.27 27.32
C ASP A 90 -5.95 -0.16 26.37
N ASP A 91 -5.03 -1.12 26.45
CA ASP A 91 -3.72 -1.02 25.80
C ASP A 91 -3.54 -1.95 24.60
N TRP A 92 -4.37 -2.99 24.45
CA TRP A 92 -4.22 -3.97 23.41
C TRP A 92 -5.42 -3.97 22.45
N ARG A 93 -5.13 -4.08 21.16
CA ARG A 93 -6.12 -4.31 20.10
C ARG A 93 -5.66 -5.47 19.23
N PHE A 94 -6.54 -6.43 19.03
CA PHE A 94 -6.35 -7.58 18.18
C PHE A 94 -7.23 -7.48 16.92
N ASP A 95 -6.66 -7.82 15.77
CA ASP A 95 -7.33 -7.85 14.47
C ASP A 95 -6.89 -9.12 13.73
N TYR A 96 -7.86 -9.94 13.35
CA TYR A 96 -7.63 -11.14 12.57
C TYR A 96 -8.56 -11.20 11.39
N SER A 97 -8.00 -11.46 10.20
CA SER A 97 -8.78 -11.66 8.98
C SER A 97 -8.39 -12.98 8.33
N LEU A 98 -9.40 -13.77 7.97
CA LEU A 98 -9.30 -14.97 7.14
C LEU A 98 -9.98 -14.66 5.81
N SER A 99 -9.27 -14.80 4.68
CA SER A 99 -9.82 -14.54 3.36
C SER A 99 -9.49 -15.66 2.38
N ASN A 100 -10.48 -16.06 1.58
CA ASN A 100 -10.32 -17.08 0.56
C ASN A 100 -10.24 -16.54 -0.86
N LYS A 101 -10.45 -15.23 -1.04
CA LYS A 101 -10.37 -14.57 -2.35
C LYS A 101 -10.03 -13.10 -2.23
N VAL A 102 -9.15 -12.63 -3.11
CA VAL A 102 -8.84 -11.21 -3.32
C VAL A 102 -9.45 -10.75 -4.63
N HIS A 103 -10.22 -9.67 -4.60
CA HIS A 103 -10.67 -8.92 -5.77
C HIS A 103 -9.71 -7.74 -5.95
N ARG A 104 -9.01 -7.71 -7.08
CA ARG A 104 -7.95 -6.74 -7.35
C ARG A 104 -8.46 -5.61 -8.22
N VAL A 105 -7.72 -4.53 -8.26
CA VAL A 105 -8.04 -3.30 -9.01
C VAL A 105 -8.27 -3.48 -10.52
N PHE A 106 -7.88 -4.63 -11.08
CA PHE A 106 -7.95 -4.91 -12.51
C PHE A 106 -9.36 -5.29 -13.02
N GLY A 107 -10.37 -5.28 -12.13
CA GLY A 107 -11.76 -5.63 -12.47
C GLY A 107 -11.98 -7.13 -12.72
N SER A 108 -13.24 -7.55 -12.67
CA SER A 108 -13.64 -8.97 -12.74
C SER A 108 -13.37 -9.63 -14.11
N GLU A 109 -13.29 -8.85 -15.18
CA GLU A 109 -13.03 -9.33 -16.56
C GLU A 109 -11.54 -9.65 -16.82
N SER A 110 -10.63 -9.15 -15.97
CA SER A 110 -9.20 -9.39 -16.11
C SER A 110 -8.79 -10.74 -15.53
N ALA A 111 -7.89 -11.45 -16.22
CA ALA A 111 -7.24 -12.65 -15.68
C ALA A 111 -6.47 -12.38 -14.36
N GLN A 112 -6.09 -11.11 -14.12
CA GLN A 112 -5.43 -10.67 -12.89
C GLN A 112 -6.41 -10.07 -11.87
N GLY A 113 -7.71 -10.02 -12.19
CA GLY A 113 -8.72 -9.34 -11.40
C GLY A 113 -9.13 -10.06 -10.12
N GLN A 114 -8.92 -11.37 -10.06
CA GLN A 114 -9.30 -12.18 -8.89
C GLN A 114 -8.24 -13.24 -8.60
N TRP A 115 -7.85 -13.34 -7.33
CA TRP A 115 -6.96 -14.38 -6.86
C TRP A 115 -7.65 -15.25 -5.82
N GLN A 116 -7.85 -16.53 -6.17
CA GLN A 116 -8.20 -17.55 -5.18
C GLN A 116 -7.02 -17.72 -4.24
N SER A 117 -7.28 -17.73 -2.94
CA SER A 117 -6.23 -17.61 -1.94
C SER A 117 -6.62 -18.25 -0.61
N ASP A 118 -5.65 -18.47 0.24
CA ASP A 118 -5.80 -18.77 1.67
C ASP A 118 -4.95 -17.76 2.45
N LEU A 119 -5.63 -16.74 2.99
CA LEU A 119 -4.95 -15.60 3.64
C LEU A 119 -5.27 -15.59 5.13
N HIS A 120 -4.23 -15.57 5.94
CA HIS A 120 -4.33 -15.30 7.37
C HIS A 120 -3.60 -13.99 7.69
N LEU A 121 -4.34 -12.98 8.14
CA LEU A 121 -3.81 -11.66 8.48
C LEU A 121 -4.05 -11.40 9.97
N VAL A 122 -2.98 -11.23 10.72
CA VAL A 122 -3.02 -10.97 12.17
C VAL A 122 -2.27 -9.67 12.47
N ASP A 123 -2.93 -8.73 13.13
CA ASP A 123 -2.32 -7.56 13.75
C ASP A 123 -2.61 -7.56 15.25
N LEU A 124 -1.58 -7.30 16.05
CA LEU A 124 -1.66 -7.10 17.49
C LEU A 124 -1.03 -5.74 17.82
N HIS A 125 -1.85 -4.78 18.18
CA HIS A 125 -1.40 -3.46 18.60
C HIS A 125 -1.23 -3.41 20.12
N TYR A 126 -0.14 -2.79 20.57
CA TYR A 126 0.13 -2.52 21.97
C TYR A 126 0.46 -1.05 22.19
N LYS A 127 -0.38 -0.37 22.94
CA LYS A 127 -0.20 1.02 23.33
C LYS A 127 0.60 1.08 24.63
N ILE A 128 1.87 1.50 24.54
CA ILE A 128 2.72 1.68 25.72
C ILE A 128 2.33 2.96 26.47
N ALA A 129 2.04 4.02 25.73
CA ALA A 129 1.64 5.32 26.21
C ALA A 129 0.77 6.03 25.17
N ALA A 130 0.17 7.17 25.50
CA ALA A 130 -0.59 7.96 24.55
C ALA A 130 0.20 8.35 23.28
N SER A 131 1.52 8.48 23.43
CA SER A 131 2.45 8.86 22.35
C SER A 131 3.19 7.68 21.69
N SER A 132 3.05 6.44 22.19
CA SER A 132 3.92 5.33 21.77
C SER A 132 3.13 4.05 21.62
N GLN A 133 3.30 3.38 20.47
CA GLN A 133 2.67 2.09 20.22
C GLN A 133 3.56 1.16 19.41
N PHE A 134 3.40 -0.13 19.67
CA PHE A 134 3.88 -1.22 18.83
C PHE A 134 2.71 -1.83 18.05
N LYS A 135 3.02 -2.36 16.85
CA LYS A 135 2.17 -3.28 16.12
C LYS A 135 3.00 -4.51 15.77
N PHE A 136 2.60 -5.66 16.23
CA PHE A 136 3.14 -6.96 15.83
C PHE A 136 2.21 -7.53 14.77
N TYR A 137 2.75 -8.14 13.73
CA TYR A 137 1.93 -8.69 12.67
C TYR A 137 2.48 -10.00 12.12
N PHE A 138 1.54 -10.82 11.64
CA PHE A 138 1.80 -12.05 10.93
C PHE A 138 0.83 -12.16 9.76
N TYR A 139 1.38 -12.23 8.54
CA TYR A 139 0.60 -12.35 7.32
C TYR A 139 1.06 -13.61 6.57
N SER A 140 0.16 -14.56 6.38
CA SER A 140 0.34 -15.73 5.52
C SER A 140 -0.52 -15.55 4.29
N LEU A 141 0.12 -15.43 3.14
CA LEU A 141 -0.51 -15.12 1.86
C LEU A 141 -0.23 -16.28 0.90
N ASP A 142 -1.16 -17.24 0.81
CA ASP A 142 -1.10 -18.36 -0.15
C ASP A 142 -2.07 -18.12 -1.31
N PHE A 143 -1.52 -17.96 -2.52
CA PHE A 143 -2.27 -17.65 -3.74
C PHE A 143 -2.23 -18.82 -4.72
N GLN A 144 -3.36 -19.55 -4.88
CA GLN A 144 -3.46 -20.62 -5.86
C GLN A 144 -3.34 -20.11 -7.31
N ALA A 145 -3.86 -18.88 -7.57
CA ALA A 145 -3.81 -18.26 -8.89
C ALA A 145 -2.44 -17.61 -9.21
N ALA A 146 -1.61 -17.35 -8.21
CA ALA A 146 -0.32 -16.69 -8.35
C ALA A 146 0.72 -17.24 -7.34
N PRO A 147 1.11 -18.51 -7.42
CA PRO A 147 1.98 -19.17 -6.42
C PRO A 147 3.32 -18.44 -6.20
N LEU A 148 3.88 -17.82 -7.23
CA LEU A 148 5.11 -17.03 -7.14
C LEU A 148 5.00 -15.80 -6.23
N MET A 149 3.78 -15.36 -5.88
CA MET A 149 3.51 -14.25 -4.95
C MET A 149 3.22 -14.73 -3.54
N SER A 150 3.13 -16.07 -3.32
CA SER A 150 2.84 -16.62 -2.00
C SER A 150 4.00 -16.41 -1.05
N ASN A 151 3.70 -15.91 0.14
CA ASN A 151 4.72 -15.58 1.13
C ASN A 151 4.13 -15.55 2.55
N GLN A 152 5.00 -15.71 3.52
CA GLN A 152 4.68 -15.55 4.94
C GLN A 152 5.57 -14.46 5.53
N THR A 153 4.95 -13.43 6.12
CA THR A 153 5.64 -12.27 6.71
C THR A 153 5.35 -12.18 8.19
N ILE A 154 6.40 -12.01 9.00
CA ILE A 154 6.30 -11.66 10.42
C ILE A 154 7.08 -10.39 10.68
N GLY A 155 6.52 -9.46 11.45
CA GLY A 155 7.20 -8.20 11.71
C GLY A 155 6.65 -7.42 12.89
N VAL A 156 7.28 -6.29 13.12
CA VAL A 156 6.96 -5.33 14.16
C VAL A 156 7.14 -3.91 13.64
N ASP A 157 6.16 -3.05 13.93
CA ASP A 157 6.24 -1.62 13.73
C ASP A 157 6.27 -0.93 15.10
N TYR A 158 6.98 0.17 15.20
CA TYR A 158 6.94 1.08 16.34
C TYR A 158 6.68 2.50 15.86
N GLN A 159 5.79 3.18 16.55
CA GLN A 159 5.47 4.57 16.32
C GLN A 159 5.58 5.36 17.61
N HIS A 160 6.22 6.53 17.54
CA HIS A 160 6.26 7.49 18.63
C HIS A 160 5.98 8.90 18.11
N ILE A 161 5.20 9.65 18.87
CA ILE A 161 4.86 11.06 18.60
C ILE A 161 5.36 11.89 19.77
N GLY A 162 6.08 12.97 19.49
CA GLY A 162 6.59 13.88 20.50
C GLY A 162 6.54 15.34 20.05
N GLU A 163 6.90 16.23 20.94
CA GLU A 163 6.92 17.67 20.69
C GLU A 163 8.21 18.28 21.21
N PHE A 164 8.75 19.23 20.46
CA PHE A 164 9.86 20.09 20.89
C PHE A 164 9.53 21.55 20.50
N GLY A 165 9.18 22.35 21.48
CA GLY A 165 8.71 23.70 21.25
C GLY A 165 7.45 23.76 20.38
N LEU A 166 7.53 24.36 19.19
CA LEU A 166 6.43 24.45 18.23
C LEU A 166 6.49 23.34 17.15
N VAL A 167 7.43 22.42 17.26
CA VAL A 167 7.60 21.31 16.30
C VAL A 167 7.04 20.05 16.92
N GLN A 168 6.04 19.45 16.25
CA GLN A 168 5.65 18.08 16.48
C GLN A 168 6.52 17.17 15.63
N TRP A 169 6.93 16.03 16.19
CA TRP A 169 7.68 15.02 15.46
C TRP A 169 7.07 13.64 15.64
N GLN A 170 7.18 12.84 14.62
CA GLN A 170 6.75 11.45 14.63
C GLN A 170 7.87 10.58 14.08
N LEU A 171 8.24 9.56 14.85
CA LEU A 171 9.14 8.51 14.43
C LEU A 171 8.31 7.25 14.11
N PHE A 172 8.52 6.70 12.93
CA PHE A 172 8.03 5.39 12.55
C PHE A 172 9.22 4.48 12.23
N THR A 173 9.21 3.27 12.77
CA THR A 173 10.17 2.24 12.42
C THR A 173 9.47 0.91 12.21
N ALA A 174 9.95 0.10 11.26
CA ALA A 174 9.39 -1.22 10.97
C ALA A 174 10.49 -2.21 10.61
N LEU A 175 10.33 -3.44 11.09
CA LEU A 175 11.19 -4.58 10.77
C LEU A 175 10.34 -5.79 10.47
N ALA A 176 10.66 -6.51 9.39
CA ALA A 176 10.00 -7.77 9.07
C ALA A 176 10.97 -8.77 8.42
N THR A 177 10.59 -10.03 8.49
CA THR A 177 11.18 -11.11 7.68
C THR A 177 10.07 -11.81 6.93
N GLN A 178 10.37 -12.24 5.72
CA GLN A 178 9.46 -12.90 4.80
C GLN A 178 10.11 -14.16 4.24
N GLN A 179 9.34 -15.22 4.12
CA GLN A 179 9.76 -16.48 3.54
C GLN A 179 8.63 -17.08 2.68
N GLU A 180 8.91 -18.16 1.99
CA GLU A 180 7.96 -18.92 1.19
C GLU A 180 6.82 -19.53 2.04
N VAL A 181 5.67 -19.74 1.41
CA VAL A 181 4.53 -20.52 1.94
C VAL A 181 3.76 -21.18 0.80
N GLY A 182 3.02 -22.25 1.11
CA GLY A 182 2.15 -22.94 0.16
C GLY A 182 2.91 -23.52 -1.03
N ALA A 183 2.46 -23.22 -2.24
CA ALA A 183 3.05 -23.70 -3.48
C ALA A 183 4.14 -22.80 -4.08
N GLN A 184 4.71 -21.88 -3.33
CA GLN A 184 5.84 -21.04 -3.76
C GLN A 184 7.06 -21.93 -4.03
N PRO A 185 7.57 -21.97 -5.30
CA PRO A 185 8.64 -22.88 -5.67
C PRO A 185 10.07 -22.40 -5.28
N MET A 186 10.18 -21.14 -4.85
CA MET A 186 11.48 -20.54 -4.50
C MET A 186 11.66 -20.54 -2.99
N ASP A 187 12.77 -21.10 -2.50
CA ASP A 187 13.22 -20.98 -1.12
C ASP A 187 13.93 -19.63 -0.93
N PHE A 188 13.40 -18.78 -0.05
CA PHE A 188 13.97 -17.47 0.24
C PHE A 188 13.67 -17.00 1.66
N ARG A 189 14.52 -16.09 2.16
CA ARG A 189 14.27 -15.33 3.39
C ARG A 189 14.70 -13.88 3.21
N ALA A 190 13.77 -13.04 2.79
CA ALA A 190 14.01 -11.60 2.61
C ALA A 190 13.65 -10.80 3.85
N ASN A 191 14.34 -9.68 4.08
CA ASN A 191 14.08 -8.79 5.21
C ASN A 191 13.56 -7.44 4.74
N TYR A 192 12.70 -6.85 5.55
CA TYR A 192 12.17 -5.50 5.39
C TYR A 192 12.64 -4.61 6.53
N LYS A 193 13.01 -3.37 6.22
CA LYS A 193 13.36 -2.34 7.20
C LYS A 193 12.80 -1.02 6.74
N ASN A 194 12.27 -0.25 7.67
CA ASN A 194 11.85 1.14 7.42
C ASN A 194 12.13 1.99 8.64
N ILE A 195 12.60 3.22 8.41
CA ILE A 195 12.67 4.28 9.39
C ILE A 195 12.21 5.57 8.72
N GLU A 196 11.26 6.29 9.33
CA GLU A 196 10.80 7.59 8.87
C GLU A 196 10.68 8.54 10.07
N LEU A 197 11.27 9.74 9.96
CA LEU A 197 11.09 10.84 10.87
C LEU A 197 10.31 11.96 10.17
N GLN A 198 9.13 12.28 10.68
CA GLN A 198 8.31 13.40 10.21
C GLN A 198 8.36 14.53 11.23
N LEU A 199 8.51 15.75 10.74
CA LEU A 199 8.50 17.00 11.50
C LEU A 199 7.35 17.88 11.00
N THR A 200 6.55 18.43 11.91
CA THR A 200 5.44 19.32 11.57
C THR A 200 5.53 20.60 12.37
N ARG A 201 5.51 21.76 11.69
CA ARG A 201 5.45 23.07 12.31
C ARG A 201 4.41 23.95 11.61
N GLY A 202 3.29 24.17 12.29
CA GLY A 202 2.18 24.94 11.72
C GLY A 202 1.65 24.30 10.44
N VAL A 203 1.83 24.95 9.31
CA VAL A 203 1.36 24.51 7.98
C VAL A 203 2.39 23.70 7.20
N PHE A 204 3.62 23.59 7.70
CA PHE A 204 4.73 22.94 7.01
C PHE A 204 5.02 21.56 7.61
N GLN A 205 5.34 20.62 6.74
CA GLN A 205 5.78 19.27 7.08
C GLN A 205 7.09 18.97 6.36
N ALA A 206 7.96 18.21 7.00
CA ALA A 206 9.13 17.59 6.38
C ALA A 206 9.23 16.17 6.90
N ALA A 207 9.55 15.21 6.01
CA ALA A 207 9.85 13.86 6.43
C ALA A 207 11.12 13.35 5.75
N PHE A 208 11.85 12.51 6.47
CA PHE A 208 13.07 11.85 6.03
C PHE A 208 12.89 10.36 6.28
N GLY A 209 13.02 9.57 5.24
CA GLY A 209 12.79 8.15 5.30
C GLY A 209 13.87 7.33 4.62
N TYR A 210 14.04 6.10 5.09
CA TYR A 210 14.84 5.08 4.44
C TYR A 210 14.12 3.74 4.56
N GLU A 211 13.76 3.16 3.42
CA GLU A 211 13.09 1.88 3.32
C GLU A 211 13.97 0.88 2.57
N THR A 212 14.02 -0.35 3.05
CA THR A 212 14.66 -1.48 2.37
C THR A 212 13.67 -2.63 2.23
N LEU A 213 13.40 -3.03 1.00
CA LEU A 213 12.84 -4.34 0.69
C LEU A 213 14.01 -5.21 0.23
N GLY A 214 14.49 -6.05 1.12
CA GLY A 214 15.66 -6.90 0.87
C GLY A 214 15.40 -7.94 -0.20
N SER A 215 16.43 -8.73 -0.50
CA SER A 215 16.36 -9.85 -1.41
C SER A 215 17.18 -11.02 -0.89
N ASN A 216 16.76 -12.23 -1.23
CA ASN A 216 17.49 -13.46 -0.98
C ASN A 216 17.18 -14.47 -2.10
N ASN A 217 18.20 -15.19 -2.57
CA ASN A 217 18.09 -16.18 -3.67
C ASN A 217 17.40 -15.63 -4.94
N GLY A 218 17.60 -14.32 -5.24
CA GLY A 218 16.97 -13.67 -6.40
C GLY A 218 15.50 -13.35 -6.24
N VAL A 219 14.95 -13.48 -5.02
CA VAL A 219 13.57 -13.10 -4.68
C VAL A 219 13.59 -11.86 -3.80
N GLY A 220 13.01 -10.75 -4.31
CA GLY A 220 12.82 -9.53 -3.54
C GLY A 220 11.68 -9.69 -2.54
N PHE A 221 11.75 -8.96 -1.42
CA PHE A 221 10.66 -8.89 -0.43
C PHE A 221 9.35 -8.45 -1.10
N MET A 222 8.35 -9.30 -1.11
CA MET A 222 7.11 -9.12 -1.87
C MET A 222 6.03 -8.40 -1.07
N THR A 223 5.28 -7.51 -1.74
CA THR A 223 4.14 -6.80 -1.16
C THR A 223 2.93 -6.83 -2.10
N PRO A 224 2.42 -8.03 -2.47
CA PRO A 224 1.44 -8.21 -3.54
C PRO A 224 0.07 -7.59 -3.27
N LEU A 225 -0.26 -7.31 -2.01
CA LEU A 225 -1.53 -6.72 -1.57
C LEU A 225 -1.41 -5.28 -1.06
N ALA A 226 -0.25 -4.64 -1.24
CA ALA A 226 -0.01 -3.26 -0.79
C ALA A 226 -0.80 -2.22 -1.61
N THR A 227 -1.00 -1.05 -1.03
CA THR A 227 -1.37 0.17 -1.79
C THR A 227 -0.09 0.73 -2.45
N LEU A 228 0.36 0.04 -3.51
CA LEU A 228 1.70 0.17 -4.09
C LEU A 228 2.05 1.57 -4.55
N HIS A 229 1.12 2.30 -5.19
CA HIS A 229 1.33 3.67 -5.68
C HIS A 229 1.76 4.69 -4.59
N LYS A 230 1.58 4.34 -3.33
CA LYS A 230 1.98 5.17 -2.19
C LYS A 230 3.48 5.09 -1.89
N TYR A 231 4.18 4.12 -2.48
CA TYR A 231 5.55 3.76 -2.14
C TYR A 231 6.46 3.76 -3.37
N GLN A 232 7.77 3.99 -3.18
CA GLN A 232 8.80 4.01 -4.21
C GLN A 232 8.49 4.93 -5.40
N GLY A 233 7.79 6.06 -5.14
CA GLY A 233 7.47 7.09 -6.13
C GLY A 233 6.18 6.85 -6.94
N PHE A 234 5.63 7.93 -7.48
CA PHE A 234 4.36 7.91 -8.22
C PHE A 234 4.50 7.42 -9.67
N ALA A 235 5.73 7.30 -10.19
CA ALA A 235 5.94 6.74 -11.53
C ALA A 235 5.59 5.24 -11.61
N ASP A 236 5.34 4.58 -10.48
CA ASP A 236 4.95 3.16 -10.39
C ASP A 236 6.00 2.21 -11.04
N LYS A 237 7.28 2.53 -10.94
CA LYS A 237 8.36 1.72 -11.53
C LYS A 237 8.62 0.43 -10.74
N PHE A 238 8.29 0.43 -9.43
CA PHE A 238 8.61 -0.62 -8.48
C PHE A 238 7.38 -1.25 -7.83
N LEU A 239 6.28 -1.40 -8.60
CA LEU A 239 5.08 -2.13 -8.13
C LEU A 239 5.37 -3.61 -7.82
N VAL A 240 6.44 -4.16 -8.40
CA VAL A 240 7.01 -5.44 -8.02
C VAL A 240 8.46 -5.19 -7.60
N THR A 241 8.83 -5.66 -6.41
CA THR A 241 10.19 -5.54 -5.92
C THR A 241 11.15 -6.29 -6.85
N PRO A 242 12.20 -5.64 -7.35
CA PRO A 242 13.21 -6.31 -8.19
C PRO A 242 13.88 -7.49 -7.48
N SER A 243 14.45 -8.41 -8.25
CA SER A 243 15.19 -9.57 -7.73
C SER A 243 16.38 -9.21 -6.84
N GLY A 244 16.98 -8.04 -7.05
CA GLY A 244 18.02 -7.46 -6.19
C GLY A 244 17.48 -6.73 -4.94
N GLY A 245 16.16 -6.72 -4.73
CA GLY A 245 15.54 -5.88 -3.70
C GLY A 245 15.57 -4.40 -4.07
N ILE A 246 15.13 -3.53 -3.15
CA ILE A 246 15.18 -2.08 -3.33
C ILE A 246 15.49 -1.38 -2.01
N ASN A 247 16.37 -0.40 -2.08
CA ASN A 247 16.58 0.65 -1.08
C ASN A 247 15.98 1.94 -1.61
N ASP A 248 15.19 2.61 -0.80
CA ASP A 248 14.56 3.89 -1.10
C ASP A 248 14.89 4.90 0.00
N GLY A 249 15.86 5.79 -0.28
CA GLY A 249 16.09 6.98 0.52
C GLY A 249 15.14 8.08 0.07
N GLN A 250 14.41 8.73 0.99
CA GLN A 250 13.39 9.68 0.61
C GLN A 250 13.36 10.94 1.49
N ILE A 251 13.05 12.06 0.85
CA ILE A 251 12.72 13.33 1.52
C ILE A 251 11.36 13.78 1.02
N LYS A 252 10.48 14.16 1.94
CA LYS A 252 9.15 14.70 1.64
C LYS A 252 9.02 16.09 2.27
N LEU A 253 8.46 17.04 1.52
CA LEU A 253 8.11 18.38 2.00
C LEU A 253 6.64 18.61 1.75
N GLY A 254 5.92 19.12 2.73
CA GLY A 254 4.49 19.37 2.67
C GLY A 254 4.12 20.77 3.13
N TYR A 255 3.10 21.34 2.50
CA TYR A 255 2.45 22.57 2.90
C TYR A 255 0.94 22.37 2.88
N LYS A 256 0.30 22.52 4.05
CA LYS A 256 -1.15 22.39 4.19
C LYS A 256 -1.75 23.62 4.87
N ARG A 257 -2.54 24.36 4.12
CA ARG A 257 -3.20 25.58 4.64
C ARG A 257 -4.53 25.82 3.97
N LYS A 258 -5.59 25.96 4.78
CA LYS A 258 -6.98 26.12 4.29
C LYS A 258 -7.30 25.03 3.25
N ASN A 259 -7.52 25.45 2.01
CA ASN A 259 -7.96 24.63 0.90
C ASN A 259 -6.79 24.00 0.11
N TRP A 260 -5.56 24.35 0.42
CA TRP A 260 -4.37 23.88 -0.28
C TRP A 260 -3.69 22.74 0.48
N ASP A 261 -3.34 21.69 -0.24
CA ASP A 261 -2.45 20.63 0.20
C ASP A 261 -1.42 20.37 -0.91
N VAL A 262 -0.16 20.72 -0.64
CA VAL A 262 0.95 20.66 -1.59
C VAL A 262 2.03 19.77 -1.01
N GLY A 263 2.50 18.79 -1.79
CA GLY A 263 3.58 17.90 -1.42
C GLY A 263 4.62 17.79 -2.53
N VAL A 264 5.88 17.70 -2.12
CA VAL A 264 7.01 17.35 -2.98
C VAL A 264 7.75 16.22 -2.30
N GLN A 265 8.11 15.17 -3.05
CA GLN A 265 8.97 14.11 -2.54
C GLN A 265 10.08 13.81 -3.56
N TYR A 266 11.21 13.39 -3.02
CA TYR A 266 12.35 12.97 -3.80
C TYR A 266 12.86 11.63 -3.30
N HIS A 267 13.11 10.71 -4.23
CA HIS A 267 13.54 9.35 -3.96
C HIS A 267 14.90 9.07 -4.59
N TRP A 268 15.77 8.38 -3.83
CA TRP A 268 17.01 7.77 -4.33
C TRP A 268 16.84 6.26 -4.28
N LEU A 269 16.86 5.61 -5.44
CA LEU A 269 16.46 4.21 -5.59
C LEU A 269 17.66 3.37 -6.04
N SER A 270 17.96 2.34 -5.25
CA SER A 270 19.07 1.40 -5.55
C SER A 270 18.71 -0.03 -5.15
N SER A 271 19.46 -1.01 -5.62
CA SER A 271 19.29 -2.40 -5.19
C SER A 271 19.70 -2.58 -3.72
N ALA A 272 19.01 -3.49 -3.02
CA ALA A 272 19.42 -3.93 -1.68
C ALA A 272 20.61 -4.90 -1.74
N VAL A 273 20.79 -5.58 -2.87
CA VAL A 273 21.89 -6.52 -3.16
C VAL A 273 22.39 -6.24 -4.58
N GLY A 274 23.73 -6.20 -4.79
CA GLY A 274 24.32 -6.15 -6.12
C GLY A 274 24.69 -4.77 -6.64
N GLU A 275 24.68 -3.72 -5.84
CA GLU A 275 25.18 -2.37 -6.15
C GLU A 275 24.62 -1.75 -7.45
N ILE A 276 23.34 -2.02 -7.77
CA ILE A 276 22.67 -1.46 -8.93
C ILE A 276 22.02 -0.13 -8.55
N ASN A 277 22.33 0.95 -9.26
CA ASN A 277 21.62 2.21 -9.17
C ASN A 277 20.37 2.15 -10.05
N TYR A 278 19.19 2.24 -9.44
CA TYR A 278 17.94 2.26 -10.21
C TYR A 278 17.61 3.64 -10.75
N GLY A 279 18.05 4.71 -10.09
CA GLY A 279 17.80 6.09 -10.45
C GLY A 279 17.14 6.90 -9.34
N ASN A 280 16.53 8.00 -9.74
CA ASN A 280 15.90 8.95 -8.84
C ASN A 280 14.49 9.30 -9.32
N GLU A 281 13.61 9.72 -8.39
CA GLU A 281 12.28 10.20 -8.75
C GLU A 281 11.95 11.48 -8.00
N LEU A 282 11.37 12.44 -8.72
CA LEU A 282 10.79 13.66 -8.16
C LEU A 282 9.29 13.61 -8.36
N ASP A 283 8.56 13.67 -7.27
CA ASP A 283 7.10 13.69 -7.23
C ASP A 283 6.56 15.02 -6.73
N LEU A 284 5.46 15.46 -7.33
CA LEU A 284 4.70 16.63 -6.92
C LEU A 284 3.22 16.24 -6.80
N ASN A 285 2.56 16.69 -5.74
CA ASN A 285 1.10 16.70 -5.66
C ASN A 285 0.61 18.07 -5.23
N VAL A 286 -0.48 18.52 -5.85
CA VAL A 286 -1.18 19.77 -5.51
C VAL A 286 -2.66 19.48 -5.46
N ALA A 287 -3.24 19.55 -4.28
CA ALA A 287 -4.69 19.46 -4.09
C ALA A 287 -5.28 20.81 -3.69
N TYR A 288 -6.42 21.13 -4.25
CA TYR A 288 -7.22 22.29 -3.88
C TYR A 288 -8.67 21.90 -3.67
N SER A 289 -9.22 22.15 -2.49
CA SER A 289 -10.62 21.94 -2.18
C SER A 289 -11.38 23.27 -2.32
N PHE A 290 -12.34 23.33 -3.25
CA PHE A 290 -13.17 24.52 -3.44
C PHE A 290 -14.15 24.67 -2.26
N ASP A 291 -14.70 23.53 -1.82
CA ASP A 291 -15.60 23.38 -0.69
C ASP A 291 -15.54 21.93 -0.15
N ASP A 292 -16.51 21.53 0.66
CA ASP A 292 -16.58 20.18 1.22
C ASP A 292 -16.99 19.10 0.21
N GLN A 293 -17.41 19.48 -1.01
CA GLN A 293 -17.93 18.58 -2.04
C GLN A 293 -16.99 18.45 -3.24
N TYR A 294 -16.23 19.51 -3.55
CA TYR A 294 -15.42 19.58 -4.77
C TYR A 294 -13.94 19.82 -4.46
N SER A 295 -13.11 18.99 -5.05
CA SER A 295 -11.66 19.16 -5.01
C SER A 295 -11.02 18.79 -6.33
N VAL A 296 -9.85 19.35 -6.60
CA VAL A 296 -8.98 18.99 -7.73
C VAL A 296 -7.65 18.56 -7.18
N LEU A 297 -7.12 17.45 -7.70
CA LEU A 297 -5.79 16.94 -7.42
C LEU A 297 -5.00 16.87 -8.72
N LEU A 298 -3.84 17.54 -8.75
CA LEU A 298 -2.81 17.37 -9.78
C LEU A 298 -1.65 16.59 -9.17
N LYS A 299 -1.19 15.55 -9.84
CA LYS A 299 0.01 14.79 -9.50
C LYS A 299 0.98 14.78 -10.67
N MET A 300 2.26 14.80 -10.37
CA MET A 300 3.32 14.66 -11.36
C MET A 300 4.40 13.76 -10.77
N ALA A 301 4.94 12.87 -11.59
CA ALA A 301 6.13 12.08 -11.31
C ALA A 301 7.14 12.27 -12.42
N ASN A 302 8.40 12.43 -12.06
CA ASN A 302 9.52 12.43 -13.00
C ASN A 302 10.61 11.48 -12.48
N TYR A 303 10.67 10.31 -13.10
CA TYR A 303 11.66 9.28 -12.81
C TYR A 303 12.80 9.35 -13.83
N ASP A 304 14.01 9.54 -13.34
CA ASP A 304 15.28 9.54 -14.08
C ASP A 304 15.99 8.20 -13.83
N ALA A 305 16.04 7.40 -14.88
CA ALA A 305 16.50 6.01 -14.82
C ALA A 305 18.01 5.92 -15.00
N GLU A 306 18.66 5.02 -14.27
CA GLU A 306 20.09 4.76 -14.43
C GLU A 306 20.36 3.42 -15.15
N GLN A 307 20.21 2.28 -14.48
CA GLN A 307 20.74 1.01 -15.02
C GLN A 307 19.71 -0.01 -15.50
N LEU A 308 18.48 -0.01 -15.01
CA LEU A 308 17.51 -1.11 -15.27
C LEU A 308 16.15 -0.67 -15.80
N ALA A 309 15.91 0.60 -16.00
CA ALA A 309 14.60 1.10 -16.39
C ALA A 309 14.73 2.18 -17.48
N THR A 310 13.62 2.80 -17.80
CA THR A 310 13.56 3.93 -18.73
C THR A 310 13.00 5.14 -18.02
N ASP A 311 13.49 6.32 -18.38
CA ASP A 311 12.95 7.59 -17.93
C ASP A 311 11.44 7.62 -18.10
N THR A 312 10.76 8.19 -17.14
CA THR A 312 9.32 8.22 -17.15
C THR A 312 8.81 9.51 -16.53
N THR A 313 7.99 10.24 -17.26
CA THR A 313 7.22 11.37 -16.73
C THR A 313 5.74 11.05 -16.81
N LYS A 314 5.02 11.20 -15.70
CA LYS A 314 3.57 11.02 -15.62
C LYS A 314 2.94 12.28 -15.02
N VAL A 315 1.74 12.62 -15.49
CA VAL A 315 0.90 13.71 -14.98
C VAL A 315 -0.55 13.20 -14.92
N TRP A 316 -1.21 13.43 -13.78
CA TRP A 316 -2.63 13.07 -13.56
C TRP A 316 -3.47 14.26 -13.13
#